data_44967f7f04254229721e403f7dd2cdf8
#
_entry.id   44967f7f04254229721e403f7dd2cdf8
#
_cell.length_a   1.000
_cell.length_b   1.000
_cell.length_c   1.000
_cell.angle_alpha   90.00
_cell.angle_beta   90.00
_cell.angle_gamma   90.00
#
_symmetry.space_group_name_H-M   'P 1'
#
loop_
_entity.id
_entity.type
_entity.pdbx_description
1 polymer ?
#
loop_
_entity_poly.entity_id
_entity_poly.type
_entity_poly.pdbx_seq_one_letter_code
_entity_poly.pdbx_strand_id
1 'polypeptide(L)'
;MYYSEELIEEVRSRNDIVDVISGYVRLQKKGSSYFGLCPFHNEKSPSFSVSRQKQMYYCFGCGAGGNVFTFLMEYENFSFVEAVKFLADRAGIELPEMEYSKEAKEKADLKSTILEMNKLAAKYFYVQLKSERGSQAYSYLKNRELSDETITAFGLGFSNKYSDDLYKYLREKGYSEDLIRQAGLINTDERQGVYDKFWNRVMFPIMDVNNRVIGFGGRVMGDGKPKYLNSPETVVFDKSRNLYGLNRARTSRKPYFLLCEGYMDVISLHQSGFTNAVASLGTALTAGHAALIKRYVQEVYLTYDSDEAGTRAALRAVPILREAGISAKVVRMDPYKDPDEFIKNLGAEEYEKRIHAARNGFMFSLEMLEKQYDMNSPEGKTDFFKEVSRRLLEFEDELERNNYIEAVATAYRVSRESLEKMVAKMAVNAGMARPVARPKRAEGSEKKQKEDGILTSQKALLTWMIDDDRLFDQISQYISPGDFTESLYRTVAELLYEQRKQGALNPAKILNHFIEEEDHREAASLFNTRIKELKTKEEREQALQETILRVKSYSIEHQTMNLDPTDMRGLQHLMEEKRKLENLKNLNITIQ
;
A
#
# COMPACT_ATOMS: atom_id res chain seq x y z
N MET A 1 22.67 -9.01 -0.02
CA MET A 1 21.90 -9.17 1.24
C MET A 1 22.76 -8.68 2.39
N TYR A 2 22.17 -8.09 3.44
CA TYR A 2 22.92 -7.52 4.57
C TYR A 2 23.40 -8.57 5.59
N TYR A 3 22.76 -9.76 5.61
CA TYR A 3 23.11 -10.92 6.43
C TYR A 3 23.18 -12.16 5.56
N SER A 4 23.91 -13.19 5.98
CA SER A 4 23.94 -14.46 5.23
C SER A 4 22.57 -15.15 5.29
N GLU A 5 22.26 -15.97 4.29
CA GLU A 5 21.01 -16.70 4.25
C GLU A 5 20.89 -17.65 5.43
N GLU A 6 21.99 -18.26 5.87
CA GLU A 6 22.04 -19.16 7.01
C GLU A 6 21.64 -18.43 8.30
N LEU A 7 22.14 -17.20 8.52
CA LEU A 7 21.85 -16.42 9.70
C LEU A 7 20.38 -15.95 9.70
N ILE A 8 19.87 -15.50 8.54
CA ILE A 8 18.46 -15.13 8.39
C ILE A 8 17.56 -16.33 8.70
N GLU A 9 17.92 -17.50 8.22
CA GLU A 9 17.16 -18.73 8.47
C GLU A 9 17.28 -19.18 9.95
N GLU A 10 18.43 -19.01 10.58
CA GLU A 10 18.60 -19.26 12.01
C GLU A 10 17.68 -18.35 12.83
N VAL A 11 17.68 -17.03 12.56
CA VAL A 11 16.78 -16.08 13.22
C VAL A 11 15.32 -16.45 12.99
N ARG A 12 14.94 -16.81 11.76
CA ARG A 12 13.58 -17.22 11.42
C ARG A 12 13.17 -18.47 12.19
N SER A 13 14.01 -19.51 12.19
CA SER A 13 13.69 -20.83 12.77
C SER A 13 13.56 -20.77 14.30
N ARG A 14 14.27 -19.85 14.95
CA ARG A 14 14.17 -19.62 16.41
C ARG A 14 12.95 -18.81 16.83
N ASN A 15 12.20 -18.25 15.88
CA ASN A 15 11.01 -17.43 16.12
C ASN A 15 9.78 -18.10 15.52
N ASP A 16 9.09 -18.94 16.30
CA ASP A 16 7.83 -19.54 15.85
C ASP A 16 6.81 -18.44 15.50
N ILE A 17 6.27 -18.50 14.30
CA ILE A 17 5.38 -17.46 13.77
C ILE A 17 4.11 -17.30 14.60
N VAL A 18 3.55 -18.39 15.14
CA VAL A 18 2.33 -18.32 15.97
C VAL A 18 2.64 -17.59 17.26
N ASP A 19 3.81 -17.83 17.85
CA ASP A 19 4.21 -17.22 19.13
C ASP A 19 4.53 -15.72 18.93
N VAL A 20 5.11 -15.34 17.79
CA VAL A 20 5.34 -13.93 17.45
C VAL A 20 4.01 -13.22 17.21
N ILE A 21 3.17 -13.74 16.32
CA ILE A 21 1.92 -13.09 15.92
C ILE A 21 0.91 -13.04 17.07
N SER A 22 0.93 -14.02 17.99
CA SER A 22 0.05 -14.02 19.17
C SER A 22 0.26 -12.81 20.08
N GLY A 23 1.44 -12.17 20.02
CA GLY A 23 1.71 -10.90 20.71
C GLY A 23 0.95 -9.70 20.14
N TYR A 24 0.43 -9.81 18.91
CA TYR A 24 -0.23 -8.73 18.16
C TYR A 24 -1.70 -9.05 17.87
N VAL A 25 -2.02 -10.31 17.58
CA VAL A 25 -3.33 -10.76 17.13
C VAL A 25 -3.83 -11.88 18.05
N ARG A 26 -5.06 -11.78 18.52
CA ARG A 26 -5.70 -12.85 19.29
C ARG A 26 -6.01 -14.04 18.35
N LEU A 27 -5.19 -15.07 18.45
CA LEU A 27 -5.31 -16.29 17.64
C LEU A 27 -6.09 -17.38 18.35
N GLN A 28 -6.92 -18.13 17.63
CA GLN A 28 -7.64 -19.31 18.08
C GLN A 28 -7.27 -20.51 17.21
N LYS A 29 -6.91 -21.64 17.83
CA LYS A 29 -6.57 -22.86 17.10
C LYS A 29 -7.82 -23.45 16.44
N LYS A 30 -7.72 -23.73 15.14
CA LYS A 30 -8.78 -24.37 14.36
C LYS A 30 -8.16 -25.38 13.40
N GLY A 31 -8.23 -26.67 13.76
CA GLY A 31 -7.53 -27.73 13.03
C GLY A 31 -6.02 -27.63 13.19
N SER A 32 -5.28 -27.69 12.08
CA SER A 32 -3.82 -27.55 12.01
C SER A 32 -3.32 -26.10 12.02
N SER A 33 -4.21 -25.14 11.86
CA SER A 33 -3.88 -23.70 11.76
C SER A 33 -4.50 -22.89 12.88
N TYR A 34 -4.06 -21.64 13.02
CA TYR A 34 -4.57 -20.66 13.96
C TYR A 34 -5.28 -19.55 13.20
N PHE A 35 -6.43 -19.08 13.70
CA PHE A 35 -7.23 -18.05 13.05
C PHE A 35 -7.47 -16.87 13.97
N GLY A 36 -7.46 -15.65 13.41
CA GLY A 36 -7.77 -14.40 14.10
C GLY A 36 -8.39 -13.39 13.15
N LEU A 37 -8.77 -12.24 13.70
CA LEU A 37 -9.14 -11.09 12.87
C LEU A 37 -7.86 -10.51 12.26
N CYS A 38 -7.92 -10.19 10.97
CA CYS A 38 -6.76 -9.65 10.26
C CYS A 38 -6.34 -8.29 10.81
N PRO A 39 -5.04 -8.09 11.10
CA PRO A 39 -4.56 -6.78 11.54
C PRO A 39 -4.36 -5.79 10.38
N PHE A 40 -4.41 -6.26 9.13
CA PHE A 40 -4.14 -5.47 7.93
C PHE A 40 -5.39 -4.95 7.23
N HIS A 41 -6.59 -5.49 7.56
CA HIS A 41 -7.86 -4.97 7.07
C HIS A 41 -8.97 -5.17 8.11
N ASN A 42 -10.06 -4.41 7.96
CA ASN A 42 -11.19 -4.48 8.89
C ASN A 42 -12.15 -5.61 8.50
N GLU A 43 -12.39 -6.55 9.42
CA GLU A 43 -13.30 -7.67 9.23
C GLU A 43 -14.05 -8.04 10.53
N LYS A 44 -15.20 -8.68 10.37
CA LYS A 44 -16.01 -9.16 11.51
C LYS A 44 -15.86 -10.65 11.78
N SER A 45 -15.39 -11.40 10.79
CA SER A 45 -15.18 -12.84 10.85
C SER A 45 -13.70 -13.17 10.62
N PRO A 46 -13.09 -14.08 11.41
CA PRO A 46 -11.67 -14.40 11.27
C PRO A 46 -11.32 -14.98 9.91
N SER A 47 -10.54 -14.25 9.10
CA SER A 47 -9.98 -14.72 7.83
C SER A 47 -8.45 -14.79 7.81
N PHE A 48 -7.81 -14.31 8.87
CA PHE A 48 -6.36 -14.33 9.04
C PHE A 48 -5.92 -15.69 9.59
N SER A 49 -5.24 -16.46 8.77
CA SER A 49 -4.75 -17.81 9.09
C SER A 49 -3.25 -17.80 9.34
N VAL A 50 -2.78 -18.47 10.39
CA VAL A 50 -1.37 -18.66 10.71
C VAL A 50 -1.08 -20.16 10.80
N SER A 51 -0.18 -20.66 9.98
CA SER A 51 0.25 -22.05 9.93
C SER A 51 1.57 -22.24 10.65
N ARG A 52 1.57 -22.94 11.79
CA ARG A 52 2.79 -23.32 12.49
C ARG A 52 3.65 -24.28 11.66
N GLN A 53 3.04 -25.17 10.92
CA GLN A 53 3.76 -26.15 10.09
C GLN A 53 4.49 -25.48 8.93
N LYS A 54 3.82 -24.54 8.23
CA LYS A 54 4.42 -23.81 7.10
C LYS A 54 5.26 -22.62 7.53
N GLN A 55 5.19 -22.20 8.81
CA GLN A 55 5.78 -20.96 9.34
C GLN A 55 5.38 -19.72 8.54
N MET A 56 4.09 -19.64 8.19
CA MET A 56 3.52 -18.60 7.34
C MET A 56 2.16 -18.14 7.86
N TYR A 57 1.81 -16.90 7.55
CA TYR A 57 0.45 -16.40 7.68
C TYR A 57 -0.14 -16.09 6.30
N TYR A 58 -1.45 -16.12 6.21
CA TYR A 58 -2.20 -15.68 5.03
C TYR A 58 -3.60 -15.21 5.42
N CYS A 59 -4.02 -14.06 4.89
CA CYS A 59 -5.35 -13.54 5.07
C CYS A 59 -6.22 -13.82 3.84
N PHE A 60 -7.26 -14.61 4.00
CA PHE A 60 -8.20 -14.93 2.91
C PHE A 60 -9.15 -13.77 2.55
N GLY A 61 -9.15 -12.67 3.34
CA GLY A 61 -9.95 -11.48 3.07
C GLY A 61 -9.22 -10.46 2.20
N CYS A 62 -7.97 -10.11 2.54
CA CYS A 62 -7.21 -9.07 1.83
C CYS A 62 -5.99 -9.59 1.06
N GLY A 63 -5.67 -10.90 1.12
CA GLY A 63 -4.52 -11.48 0.43
C GLY A 63 -3.17 -11.21 1.09
N ALA A 64 -3.10 -10.48 2.21
CA ALA A 64 -1.84 -10.28 2.95
C ALA A 64 -1.29 -11.64 3.41
N GLY A 65 -0.02 -11.92 3.12
CA GLY A 65 0.57 -13.21 3.45
C GLY A 65 2.09 -13.17 3.42
N GLY A 66 2.73 -14.04 4.21
CA GLY A 66 4.17 -14.09 4.30
C GLY A 66 4.68 -14.88 5.50
N ASN A 67 5.96 -14.70 5.81
CA ASN A 67 6.61 -15.27 6.99
C ASN A 67 6.66 -14.28 8.17
N VAL A 68 7.39 -14.62 9.21
CA VAL A 68 7.50 -13.80 10.42
C VAL A 68 8.16 -12.43 10.16
N PHE A 69 9.11 -12.35 9.23
CA PHE A 69 9.72 -11.07 8.85
C PHE A 69 8.72 -10.18 8.14
N THR A 70 8.01 -10.73 7.15
CA THR A 70 6.98 -10.00 6.39
C THR A 70 5.90 -9.46 7.31
N PHE A 71 5.46 -10.27 8.30
CA PHE A 71 4.48 -9.82 9.29
C PHE A 71 4.95 -8.57 10.04
N LEU A 72 6.19 -8.57 10.52
CA LEU A 72 6.74 -7.42 11.25
C LEU A 72 6.98 -6.22 10.33
N MET A 73 7.40 -6.45 9.09
CA MET A 73 7.56 -5.39 8.10
C MET A 73 6.21 -4.71 7.78
N GLU A 74 5.14 -5.47 7.64
CA GLU A 74 3.80 -4.95 7.36
C GLU A 74 3.13 -4.35 8.60
N TYR A 75 3.24 -5.01 9.76
CA TYR A 75 2.55 -4.59 10.98
C TYR A 75 3.25 -3.44 11.69
N GLU A 76 4.56 -3.57 11.94
CA GLU A 76 5.39 -2.56 12.62
C GLU A 76 6.01 -1.56 11.65
N ASN A 77 5.87 -1.79 10.34
CA ASN A 77 6.52 -1.03 9.27
C ASN A 77 8.06 -1.03 9.42
N PHE A 78 8.61 -2.16 9.79
CA PHE A 78 10.05 -2.36 9.84
C PHE A 78 10.61 -2.53 8.43
N SER A 79 11.84 -2.08 8.22
CA SER A 79 12.66 -2.60 7.12
C SER A 79 13.01 -4.07 7.40
N PHE A 80 13.39 -4.81 6.37
CA PHE A 80 13.83 -6.20 6.56
C PHE A 80 14.95 -6.34 7.61
N VAL A 81 15.92 -5.43 7.60
CA VAL A 81 17.01 -5.39 8.58
C VAL A 81 16.50 -5.12 10.00
N GLU A 82 15.54 -4.22 10.17
CA GLU A 82 14.93 -3.96 11.49
C GLU A 82 14.14 -5.18 11.99
N ALA A 83 13.41 -5.87 11.10
CA ALA A 83 12.71 -7.10 11.44
C ALA A 83 13.68 -8.23 11.85
N VAL A 84 14.79 -8.40 11.13
CA VAL A 84 15.83 -9.38 11.49
C VAL A 84 16.44 -9.04 12.85
N LYS A 85 16.81 -7.78 13.10
CA LYS A 85 17.36 -7.34 14.40
C LYS A 85 16.38 -7.60 15.55
N PHE A 86 15.12 -7.23 15.38
CA PHE A 86 14.09 -7.43 16.40
C PHE A 86 13.91 -8.91 16.75
N LEU A 87 13.89 -9.79 15.75
CA LEU A 87 13.73 -11.23 15.98
C LEU A 87 15.00 -11.89 16.52
N ALA A 88 16.18 -11.40 16.14
CA ALA A 88 17.46 -11.85 16.68
C ALA A 88 17.56 -11.51 18.17
N ASP A 89 17.25 -10.27 18.56
CA ASP A 89 17.21 -9.84 19.97
C ASP A 89 16.22 -10.70 20.77
N ARG A 90 15.04 -10.97 20.22
CA ARG A 90 14.05 -11.84 20.84
C ARG A 90 14.54 -13.27 21.06
N ALA A 91 15.31 -13.80 20.10
CA ALA A 91 15.84 -15.16 20.14
C ALA A 91 17.18 -15.28 20.89
N GLY A 92 17.78 -14.16 21.34
CA GLY A 92 19.10 -14.12 21.94
C GLY A 92 20.23 -14.48 20.97
N ILE A 93 20.05 -14.18 19.66
CA ILE A 93 21.03 -14.39 18.63
C ILE A 93 21.86 -13.12 18.47
N GLU A 94 23.17 -13.20 18.68
CA GLU A 94 24.08 -12.12 18.40
C GLU A 94 24.27 -12.00 16.89
N LEU A 95 23.84 -10.87 16.32
CA LEU A 95 24.07 -10.59 14.93
C LEU A 95 25.53 -10.09 14.75
N PRO A 96 26.26 -10.57 13.74
CA PRO A 96 27.59 -10.04 13.43
C PRO A 96 27.46 -8.55 13.17
N GLU A 97 28.44 -7.77 13.63
CA GLU A 97 28.53 -6.36 13.22
C GLU A 97 28.56 -6.33 11.69
N MET A 98 27.55 -5.66 11.11
CA MET A 98 27.48 -5.56 9.66
C MET A 98 28.71 -4.80 9.15
N GLU A 99 29.51 -5.43 8.31
CA GLU A 99 30.44 -4.71 7.45
C GLU A 99 29.62 -3.91 6.43
N TYR A 100 29.06 -2.79 6.87
CA TYR A 100 28.59 -1.78 5.94
C TYR A 100 29.79 -1.29 5.12
N SER A 101 29.58 -1.02 3.84
CA SER A 101 30.51 -0.09 3.20
C SER A 101 30.59 1.15 4.10
N LYS A 102 31.75 1.72 4.26
CA LYS A 102 31.97 2.88 5.14
C LYS A 102 30.89 3.96 4.94
N GLU A 103 30.50 4.18 3.69
CA GLU A 103 29.44 5.12 3.28
C GLU A 103 28.04 4.72 3.78
N ALA A 104 27.69 3.43 3.77
CA ALA A 104 26.38 2.95 4.24
C ALA A 104 26.27 3.05 5.77
N LYS A 105 27.37 2.81 6.50
CA LYS A 105 27.46 3.00 7.95
C LYS A 105 27.31 4.48 8.31
N GLU A 106 28.08 5.35 7.65
CA GLU A 106 28.00 6.81 7.86
C GLU A 106 26.58 7.34 7.60
N LYS A 107 25.89 6.85 6.56
CA LYS A 107 24.52 7.23 6.25
C LYS A 107 23.51 6.73 7.30
N ALA A 108 23.67 5.52 7.82
CA ALA A 108 22.83 4.96 8.87
C ALA A 108 23.02 5.70 10.20
N ASP A 109 24.27 6.00 10.57
CA ASP A 109 24.63 6.76 11.77
C ASP A 109 24.08 8.20 11.68
N LEU A 110 24.20 8.84 10.51
CA LEU A 110 23.64 10.16 10.26
C LEU A 110 22.12 10.17 10.43
N LYS A 111 21.43 9.15 9.86
CA LYS A 111 19.96 9.00 10.00
C LYS A 111 19.56 8.85 11.47
N SER A 112 20.25 8.00 12.21
CA SER A 112 20.00 7.78 13.65
C SER A 112 20.22 9.08 14.44
N THR A 113 21.32 9.76 14.20
CA THR A 113 21.67 11.02 14.87
C THR A 113 20.64 12.13 14.61
N ILE A 114 20.16 12.26 13.35
CA ILE A 114 19.13 13.25 13.01
C ILE A 114 17.79 12.92 13.70
N LEU A 115 17.39 11.65 13.76
CA LEU A 115 16.16 11.24 14.45
C LEU A 115 16.23 11.54 15.97
N GLU A 116 17.37 11.29 16.59
CA GLU A 116 17.60 11.64 18.00
C GLU A 116 17.53 13.17 18.22
N MET A 117 18.19 13.93 17.37
CA MET A 117 18.17 15.39 17.41
C MET A 117 16.76 15.95 17.22
N ASN A 118 15.99 15.42 16.25
CA ASN A 118 14.60 15.80 16.05
C ASN A 118 13.72 15.50 17.27
N LYS A 119 13.95 14.36 17.94
CA LYS A 119 13.26 14.00 19.20
C LYS A 119 13.58 15.02 20.32
N LEU A 120 14.85 15.44 20.43
CA LEU A 120 15.25 16.46 21.40
C LEU A 120 14.64 17.84 21.08
N ALA A 121 14.64 18.24 19.80
CA ALA A 121 14.02 19.47 19.33
C ALA A 121 12.50 19.48 19.59
N ALA A 122 11.80 18.37 19.34
CA ALA A 122 10.38 18.25 19.64
C ALA A 122 10.10 18.40 21.14
N LYS A 123 10.90 17.74 21.99
CA LYS A 123 10.80 17.89 23.45
C LYS A 123 11.07 19.33 23.87
N TYR A 124 12.09 19.98 23.29
CA TYR A 124 12.39 21.38 23.55
C TYR A 124 11.19 22.28 23.22
N PHE A 125 10.63 22.17 22.02
CA PHE A 125 9.47 22.95 21.61
C PHE A 125 8.24 22.71 22.51
N TYR A 126 7.99 21.46 22.91
CA TYR A 126 6.89 21.14 23.81
C TYR A 126 7.05 21.81 25.19
N VAL A 127 8.26 21.77 25.75
CA VAL A 127 8.57 22.44 27.03
C VAL A 127 8.41 23.97 26.90
N GLN A 128 8.87 24.55 25.78
CA GLN A 128 8.69 25.99 25.52
C GLN A 128 7.22 26.39 25.45
N LEU A 129 6.35 25.58 24.84
CA LEU A 129 4.91 25.83 24.79
C LEU A 129 4.28 25.89 26.18
N LYS A 130 4.74 25.05 27.11
CA LYS A 130 4.23 24.97 28.48
C LYS A 130 4.88 25.98 29.43
N SER A 131 5.88 26.73 28.99
CA SER A 131 6.55 27.79 29.75
C SER A 131 5.81 29.14 29.65
N GLU A 132 6.17 30.09 30.49
CA GLU A 132 5.65 31.47 30.43
C GLU A 132 5.90 32.09 29.03
N ARG A 133 7.03 31.79 28.40
CA ARG A 133 7.37 32.28 27.05
C ARG A 133 6.41 31.76 25.98
N GLY A 134 5.81 30.60 26.19
CA GLY A 134 4.85 29.96 25.28
C GLY A 134 3.39 30.38 25.52
N SER A 135 3.08 31.19 26.51
CA SER A 135 1.70 31.50 26.93
C SER A 135 0.82 32.02 25.78
N GLN A 136 1.35 32.87 24.91
CA GLN A 136 0.63 33.38 23.76
C GLN A 136 0.33 32.27 22.72
N ALA A 137 1.29 31.38 22.46
CA ALA A 137 1.11 30.25 21.55
C ALA A 137 0.13 29.22 22.13
N TYR A 138 0.21 28.98 23.44
CA TYR A 138 -0.73 28.12 24.14
C TYR A 138 -2.15 28.69 24.10
N SER A 139 -2.33 29.99 24.38
CA SER A 139 -3.63 30.66 24.26
C SER A 139 -4.18 30.59 22.84
N TYR A 140 -3.32 30.73 21.83
CA TYR A 140 -3.71 30.54 20.43
C TYR A 140 -4.31 29.16 20.18
N LEU A 141 -3.66 28.08 20.68
CA LEU A 141 -4.16 26.71 20.53
C LEU A 141 -5.48 26.51 21.29
N LYS A 142 -5.62 27.11 22.48
CA LYS A 142 -6.88 27.08 23.27
C LYS A 142 -8.00 27.87 22.56
N ASN A 143 -7.70 28.99 21.95
CA ASN A 143 -8.67 29.76 21.15
C ASN A 143 -9.07 29.03 19.85
N ARG A 144 -8.24 28.07 19.41
CA ARG A 144 -8.58 27.11 18.35
C ARG A 144 -9.32 25.87 18.90
N GLU A 145 -9.77 25.93 20.16
CA GLU A 145 -10.57 24.91 20.85
C GLU A 145 -9.86 23.55 21.01
N LEU A 146 -8.51 23.52 20.96
CA LEU A 146 -7.79 22.30 21.20
C LEU A 146 -7.73 21.96 22.69
N SER A 147 -8.03 20.70 23.02
CA SER A 147 -7.87 20.17 24.38
C SER A 147 -6.41 19.95 24.73
N ASP A 148 -6.11 19.88 26.03
CA ASP A 148 -4.75 19.60 26.51
C ASP A 148 -4.29 18.20 26.14
N GLU A 149 -5.22 17.26 26.11
CA GLU A 149 -5.00 15.88 25.67
C GLU A 149 -4.57 15.87 24.18
N THR A 150 -5.25 16.64 23.34
CA THR A 150 -4.93 16.75 21.91
C THR A 150 -3.59 17.42 21.69
N ILE A 151 -3.32 18.55 22.40
CA ILE A 151 -2.03 19.27 22.35
C ILE A 151 -0.89 18.32 22.72
N THR A 152 -1.06 17.54 23.78
CA THR A 152 -0.07 16.58 24.26
C THR A 152 0.05 15.39 23.30
N ALA A 153 -1.07 14.84 22.84
CA ALA A 153 -1.09 13.69 21.96
C ALA A 153 -0.38 13.96 20.62
N PHE A 154 -0.52 15.16 20.05
CA PHE A 154 0.19 15.56 18.85
C PHE A 154 1.58 16.14 19.10
N GLY A 155 1.98 16.30 20.38
CA GLY A 155 3.28 16.85 20.77
C GLY A 155 3.48 18.30 20.31
N LEU A 156 2.39 19.09 20.27
CA LEU A 156 2.46 20.48 19.77
C LEU A 156 3.42 21.30 20.64
N GLY A 157 4.17 22.18 20.02
CA GLY A 157 5.22 22.94 20.68
C GLY A 157 5.22 24.42 20.26
N PHE A 158 6.19 25.14 20.79
CA PHE A 158 6.43 26.53 20.44
C PHE A 158 7.92 26.78 20.24
N SER A 159 8.28 27.43 19.16
CA SER A 159 9.61 27.98 18.95
C SER A 159 9.60 29.47 19.29
N ASN A 160 10.49 29.85 20.19
CA ASN A 160 10.59 31.20 20.72
C ASN A 160 10.78 32.27 19.64
N LYS A 161 10.55 33.54 20.02
CA LYS A 161 10.80 34.69 19.16
C LYS A 161 12.28 34.99 18.93
N TYR A 162 13.19 34.41 19.69
CA TYR A 162 14.64 34.52 19.52
C TYR A 162 15.13 33.53 18.47
N SER A 163 16.02 34.04 17.63
CA SER A 163 16.39 33.32 16.40
C SER A 163 17.49 32.27 16.55
N ASP A 164 17.97 31.99 17.76
CA ASP A 164 19.10 31.09 18.03
C ASP A 164 18.93 30.20 19.28
N ASP A 165 17.74 30.19 19.88
CA ASP A 165 17.49 29.47 21.13
C ASP A 165 17.62 27.94 20.94
N LEU A 166 17.06 27.36 19.88
CA LEU A 166 17.19 25.93 19.59
C LEU A 166 18.63 25.58 19.20
N TYR A 167 19.26 26.41 18.38
CA TYR A 167 20.65 26.22 17.98
C TYR A 167 21.56 26.11 19.20
N LYS A 168 21.50 27.08 20.14
CA LYS A 168 22.25 27.04 21.40
C LYS A 168 22.00 25.77 22.19
N TYR A 169 20.71 25.42 22.38
CA TYR A 169 20.31 24.22 23.08
C TYR A 169 20.93 22.94 22.49
N LEU A 170 20.89 22.78 21.15
CA LEU A 170 21.45 21.62 20.48
C LEU A 170 22.99 21.61 20.52
N ARG A 171 23.63 22.78 20.44
CA ARG A 171 25.09 22.91 20.63
C ARG A 171 25.53 22.47 22.04
N GLU A 172 24.78 22.86 23.08
CA GLU A 172 25.02 22.40 24.47
C GLU A 172 24.85 20.88 24.64
N LYS A 173 24.00 20.26 23.80
CA LYS A 173 23.86 18.80 23.75
C LYS A 173 24.96 18.10 22.96
N GLY A 174 25.93 18.83 22.42
CA GLY A 174 27.11 18.28 21.72
C GLY A 174 26.96 18.10 20.21
N TYR A 175 25.85 18.52 19.61
CA TYR A 175 25.68 18.40 18.15
C TYR A 175 26.50 19.48 17.43
N SER A 176 27.17 19.10 16.32
CA SER A 176 27.88 20.03 15.45
C SER A 176 26.88 20.91 14.65
N GLU A 177 27.33 22.10 14.29
CA GLU A 177 26.51 22.99 13.45
C GLU A 177 26.12 22.34 12.13
N ASP A 178 27.02 21.59 11.52
CA ASP A 178 26.78 20.89 10.26
C ASP A 178 25.67 19.84 10.38
N LEU A 179 25.67 19.04 11.47
CA LEU A 179 24.59 18.08 11.74
C LEU A 179 23.24 18.78 11.96
N ILE A 180 23.20 19.89 12.68
CA ILE A 180 21.96 20.65 12.93
C ILE A 180 21.42 21.23 11.63
N ARG A 181 22.31 21.66 10.72
CA ARG A 181 21.95 22.13 9.38
C ARG A 181 21.43 21.00 8.51
N GLN A 182 22.07 19.84 8.52
CA GLN A 182 21.62 18.64 7.79
C GLN A 182 20.24 18.16 8.29
N ALA A 183 19.92 18.34 9.56
CA ALA A 183 18.59 18.10 10.12
C ALA A 183 17.54 19.14 9.68
N GLY A 184 17.96 20.22 9.02
CA GLY A 184 17.07 21.30 8.57
C GLY A 184 16.47 22.13 9.70
N LEU A 185 17.16 22.21 10.85
CA LEU A 185 16.71 22.96 12.03
C LEU A 185 17.24 24.39 12.07
N ILE A 186 18.31 24.68 11.35
CA ILE A 186 18.93 26.01 11.23
C ILE A 186 19.12 26.40 9.78
N ASN A 187 19.25 27.71 9.57
CA ASN A 187 19.73 28.31 8.33
C ASN A 187 21.01 29.09 8.61
N THR A 188 21.77 29.38 7.58
CA THR A 188 22.96 30.23 7.65
C THR A 188 22.82 31.37 6.64
N ASP A 189 23.06 32.58 7.07
CA ASP A 189 23.07 33.76 6.22
C ASP A 189 24.41 34.52 6.41
N GLU A 190 24.97 35.07 5.33
CA GLU A 190 26.28 35.72 5.38
C GLU A 190 26.28 36.96 6.30
N ARG A 191 25.14 37.62 6.51
CA ARG A 191 25.01 38.84 7.31
C ARG A 191 24.52 38.56 8.72
N GLN A 192 23.64 37.57 8.90
CA GLN A 192 23.01 37.25 10.18
C GLN A 192 23.67 36.09 10.93
N GLY A 193 24.58 35.38 10.27
CA GLY A 193 25.18 34.15 10.83
C GLY A 193 24.20 32.99 10.86
N VAL A 194 24.32 32.14 11.88
CA VAL A 194 23.47 30.95 12.09
C VAL A 194 22.23 31.34 12.87
N TYR A 195 21.06 30.91 12.39
CA TYR A 195 19.78 31.16 13.06
C TYR A 195 18.82 29.97 12.92
N ASP A 196 17.91 29.83 13.88
CA ASP A 196 16.90 28.80 13.90
C ASP A 196 15.97 28.92 12.68
N LYS A 197 15.73 27.83 11.99
CA LYS A 197 14.80 27.81 10.85
C LYS A 197 13.38 28.17 11.27
N PHE A 198 12.97 27.69 12.43
CA PHE A 198 11.67 27.98 13.02
C PHE A 198 11.85 28.92 14.20
N TRP A 199 11.31 30.09 14.11
CA TRP A 199 11.27 31.07 15.22
C TRP A 199 9.91 31.77 15.23
N ASN A 200 9.42 32.07 16.44
CA ASN A 200 8.10 32.64 16.69
C ASN A 200 6.96 31.85 16.01
N ARG A 201 6.97 30.50 16.20
CA ARG A 201 6.02 29.60 15.56
C ARG A 201 5.44 28.58 16.53
N VAL A 202 4.14 28.31 16.39
CA VAL A 202 3.55 27.05 16.91
C VAL A 202 4.12 25.90 16.07
N MET A 203 4.62 24.87 16.74
CA MET A 203 5.33 23.74 16.12
C MET A 203 4.47 22.49 16.07
N PHE A 204 4.49 21.85 14.93
CA PHE A 204 3.79 20.58 14.63
C PHE A 204 4.85 19.52 14.31
N PRO A 205 5.19 18.62 15.23
CA PRO A 205 6.10 17.53 14.91
C PRO A 205 5.50 16.64 13.82
N ILE A 206 6.28 16.36 12.78
CA ILE A 206 5.93 15.41 11.72
C ILE A 206 6.54 14.08 12.10
N MET A 207 5.69 13.05 12.22
CA MET A 207 6.10 11.71 12.63
C MET A 207 6.01 10.74 11.46
N ASP A 208 6.97 9.83 11.38
CA ASP A 208 6.84 8.65 10.54
C ASP A 208 5.84 7.64 11.15
N VAL A 209 5.55 6.57 10.42
CA VAL A 209 4.61 5.53 10.88
C VAL A 209 5.04 4.84 12.18
N ASN A 210 6.30 4.93 12.58
CA ASN A 210 6.86 4.39 13.83
C ASN A 210 6.90 5.42 14.97
N ASN A 211 6.18 6.53 14.85
CA ASN A 211 6.17 7.64 15.83
C ASN A 211 7.55 8.31 16.05
N ARG A 212 8.49 8.20 15.10
CA ARG A 212 9.75 8.92 15.16
C ARG A 212 9.57 10.29 14.53
N VAL A 213 10.09 11.33 15.17
CA VAL A 213 10.01 12.71 14.65
C VAL A 213 11.00 12.86 13.48
N ILE A 214 10.47 13.04 12.27
CA ILE A 214 11.25 13.15 11.03
C ILE A 214 11.41 14.60 10.55
N GLY A 215 10.59 15.51 11.06
CA GLY A 215 10.63 16.91 10.70
C GLY A 215 9.57 17.71 11.45
N PHE A 216 9.36 18.94 11.03
CA PHE A 216 8.46 19.88 11.68
C PHE A 216 7.69 20.72 10.67
N GLY A 217 6.44 21.05 11.00
CA GLY A 217 5.72 22.19 10.49
C GLY A 217 5.72 23.31 11.54
N GLY A 218 5.72 24.55 11.09
CA GLY A 218 5.68 25.71 11.99
C GLY A 218 4.72 26.78 11.50
N ARG A 219 3.69 27.13 12.28
CA ARG A 219 2.77 28.22 11.99
C ARG A 219 3.23 29.49 12.70
N VAL A 220 3.46 30.57 11.94
CA VAL A 220 3.93 31.83 12.51
C VAL A 220 2.90 32.43 13.48
N MET A 221 3.39 33.01 14.57
CA MET A 221 2.60 33.83 15.48
C MET A 221 2.62 35.28 14.98
N GLY A 222 1.43 35.90 14.80
CA GLY A 222 1.27 37.22 14.21
C GLY A 222 1.29 37.21 12.67
N ASP A 223 1.66 38.35 12.06
CA ASP A 223 1.52 38.59 10.61
C ASP A 223 2.74 38.19 9.76
N GLY A 224 3.66 37.39 10.34
CA GLY A 224 4.86 36.96 9.63
C GLY A 224 4.54 36.03 8.44
N LYS A 225 5.42 36.05 7.43
CA LYS A 225 5.31 35.18 6.23
C LYS A 225 6.51 34.24 6.17
N PRO A 226 6.35 33.04 5.67
CA PRO A 226 5.10 32.36 5.27
C PRO A 226 4.27 31.96 6.50
N LYS A 227 2.92 31.90 6.35
CA LYS A 227 2.00 31.48 7.41
C LYS A 227 2.37 30.10 7.97
N TYR A 228 2.63 29.13 7.10
CA TYR A 228 3.17 27.81 7.43
C TYR A 228 4.54 27.62 6.78
N LEU A 229 5.45 27.03 7.53
CA LEU A 229 6.79 26.66 7.09
C LEU A 229 7.06 25.22 7.47
N ASN A 230 7.56 24.41 6.54
CA ASN A 230 7.90 23.01 6.77
C ASN A 230 9.41 22.79 6.75
N SER A 231 9.86 21.73 7.42
CA SER A 231 11.25 21.24 7.28
C SER A 231 11.61 21.04 5.81
N PRO A 232 12.86 21.25 5.41
CA PRO A 232 13.35 20.83 4.10
C PRO A 232 13.39 19.32 4.00
N GLU A 233 13.62 18.79 2.78
CA GLU A 233 13.99 17.39 2.58
C GLU A 233 15.28 17.08 3.34
N THR A 234 15.33 15.92 3.99
CA THR A 234 16.50 15.42 4.71
C THR A 234 16.66 13.91 4.50
N VAL A 235 17.72 13.31 5.02
CA VAL A 235 17.89 11.85 4.95
C VAL A 235 16.82 11.06 5.69
N VAL A 236 15.99 11.72 6.53
CA VAL A 236 14.89 11.10 7.30
C VAL A 236 13.51 11.61 6.87
N PHE A 237 13.42 12.64 6.06
CA PHE A 237 12.16 13.30 5.70
C PHE A 237 12.03 13.55 4.20
N ASP A 238 11.05 12.91 3.59
CA ASP A 238 10.61 13.10 2.21
C ASP A 238 9.13 13.48 2.20
N LYS A 239 8.83 14.72 1.81
CA LYS A 239 7.45 15.25 1.80
C LYS A 239 6.53 14.49 0.84
N SER A 240 7.08 13.95 -0.24
CA SER A 240 6.32 13.26 -1.26
C SER A 240 5.87 11.84 -0.85
N ARG A 241 6.41 11.33 0.26
CA ARG A 241 6.18 9.98 0.78
C ARG A 241 5.75 9.94 2.24
N ASN A 242 5.42 11.07 2.83
CA ASN A 242 4.96 11.16 4.21
C ASN A 242 3.67 11.96 4.30
N LEU A 243 2.76 11.51 5.17
CA LEU A 243 1.50 12.18 5.46
C LEU A 243 1.42 12.51 6.96
N TYR A 244 1.00 13.72 7.26
CA TYR A 244 0.75 14.13 8.65
C TYR A 244 -0.42 13.35 9.25
N GLY A 245 -0.27 12.86 10.46
CA GLY A 245 -1.29 12.07 11.15
C GLY A 245 -1.33 10.59 10.78
N LEU A 246 -0.54 10.13 9.78
CA LEU A 246 -0.56 8.74 9.33
C LEU A 246 -0.15 7.75 10.42
N ASN A 247 0.82 8.11 11.27
CA ASN A 247 1.23 7.30 12.42
C ASN A 247 0.05 6.91 13.34
N ARG A 248 -1.00 7.73 13.38
CA ARG A 248 -2.24 7.51 14.13
C ARG A 248 -3.32 6.87 13.26
N ALA A 249 -3.51 7.42 12.06
CA ALA A 249 -4.55 6.97 11.13
C ALA A 249 -4.40 5.50 10.73
N ARG A 250 -3.17 4.98 10.65
CA ARG A 250 -2.89 3.56 10.32
C ARG A 250 -3.50 2.57 11.31
N THR A 251 -3.77 2.98 12.55
CA THR A 251 -4.40 2.13 13.57
C THR A 251 -5.90 2.33 13.68
N SER A 252 -6.48 3.20 12.86
CA SER A 252 -7.91 3.42 12.81
C SER A 252 -8.64 2.19 12.25
N ARG A 253 -9.83 1.91 12.79
CA ARG A 253 -10.69 0.82 12.31
C ARG A 253 -11.58 1.22 11.13
N LYS A 254 -11.51 2.47 10.66
CA LYS A 254 -12.27 2.93 9.50
C LYS A 254 -11.62 2.37 8.22
N PRO A 255 -12.38 1.87 7.24
CA PRO A 255 -11.83 1.29 6.00
C PRO A 255 -11.41 2.34 4.97
N TYR A 256 -11.33 3.60 5.36
CA TYR A 256 -10.99 4.73 4.51
C TYR A 256 -10.20 5.79 5.28
N PHE A 257 -9.47 6.63 4.55
CA PHE A 257 -8.85 7.84 5.11
C PHE A 257 -9.63 9.10 4.72
N LEU A 258 -9.59 10.09 5.63
CA LEU A 258 -9.98 11.47 5.37
C LEU A 258 -8.71 12.23 5.00
N LEU A 259 -8.60 12.70 3.77
CA LEU A 259 -7.43 13.43 3.28
C LEU A 259 -7.71 14.93 3.30
N CYS A 260 -7.03 15.64 4.19
CA CYS A 260 -7.14 17.08 4.45
C CYS A 260 -5.98 17.85 3.81
N GLU A 261 -6.05 19.18 3.82
CA GLU A 261 -4.98 20.05 3.35
C GLU A 261 -3.94 20.36 4.44
N GLY A 262 -4.35 20.53 5.70
CA GLY A 262 -3.52 21.12 6.72
C GLY A 262 -3.43 20.37 8.04
N TYR A 263 -2.48 20.80 8.85
CA TYR A 263 -2.24 20.25 10.20
C TYR A 263 -3.45 20.40 11.12
N MET A 264 -4.09 21.59 11.07
CA MET A 264 -5.20 21.90 11.99
C MET A 264 -6.42 21.06 11.67
N ASP A 265 -6.71 20.81 10.40
CA ASP A 265 -7.84 19.96 9.99
C ASP A 265 -7.68 18.54 10.53
N VAL A 266 -6.48 17.97 10.37
CA VAL A 266 -6.17 16.64 10.91
C VAL A 266 -6.34 16.61 12.43
N ILE A 267 -5.78 17.60 13.14
CA ILE A 267 -5.82 17.65 14.61
C ILE A 267 -7.26 17.79 15.10
N SER A 268 -8.04 18.68 14.49
CA SER A 268 -9.45 18.94 14.83
C SER A 268 -10.32 17.71 14.57
N LEU A 269 -10.13 17.05 13.43
CA LEU A 269 -10.80 15.80 13.10
C LEU A 269 -10.47 14.69 14.09
N HIS A 270 -9.19 14.50 14.43
CA HIS A 270 -8.79 13.51 15.42
C HIS A 270 -9.39 13.79 16.80
N GLN A 271 -9.41 15.05 17.24
CA GLN A 271 -10.06 15.45 18.48
C GLN A 271 -11.55 15.12 18.49
N SER A 272 -12.20 15.22 17.34
CA SER A 272 -13.63 14.93 17.16
C SER A 272 -13.93 13.46 16.90
N GLY A 273 -12.93 12.57 17.04
CA GLY A 273 -13.10 11.11 16.90
C GLY A 273 -12.80 10.54 15.51
N PHE A 274 -12.49 11.37 14.51
CA PHE A 274 -12.10 10.91 13.17
C PHE A 274 -10.60 10.61 13.10
N THR A 275 -10.19 9.54 13.77
CA THR A 275 -8.77 9.15 13.92
C THR A 275 -8.12 8.64 12.64
N ASN A 276 -8.84 8.59 11.54
CA ASN A 276 -8.42 8.23 10.20
C ASN A 276 -8.10 9.44 9.29
N ALA A 277 -7.98 10.65 9.87
CA ALA A 277 -7.62 11.84 9.12
C ALA A 277 -6.10 11.95 8.92
N VAL A 278 -5.70 12.34 7.70
CA VAL A 278 -4.30 12.57 7.29
C VAL A 278 -4.22 13.81 6.40
N ALA A 279 -3.04 14.42 6.29
CA ALA A 279 -2.84 15.54 5.35
C ALA A 279 -1.50 15.44 4.64
N SER A 280 -1.43 16.03 3.45
CA SER A 280 -0.16 16.28 2.77
C SER A 280 0.62 17.40 3.48
N LEU A 281 1.94 17.44 3.24
CA LEU A 281 2.87 18.29 4.00
C LEU A 281 3.24 19.59 3.23
N GLY A 282 2.21 20.35 2.84
CA GLY A 282 2.39 21.58 2.06
C GLY A 282 2.80 21.31 0.61
N THR A 283 2.49 20.15 0.10
CA THR A 283 2.64 19.75 -1.31
C THR A 283 1.32 19.19 -1.82
N ALA A 284 1.11 19.23 -3.14
CA ALA A 284 -0.01 18.48 -3.73
C ALA A 284 0.14 16.98 -3.46
N LEU A 285 -0.96 16.23 -3.53
CA LEU A 285 -0.92 14.77 -3.47
C LEU A 285 -0.01 14.22 -4.58
N THR A 286 0.83 13.25 -4.26
CA THR A 286 1.76 12.61 -5.20
C THR A 286 1.42 11.14 -5.39
N ALA A 287 1.97 10.49 -6.44
CA ALA A 287 1.90 9.05 -6.60
C ALA A 287 2.52 8.30 -5.41
N GLY A 288 3.59 8.86 -4.80
CA GLY A 288 4.20 8.31 -3.58
C GLY A 288 3.25 8.32 -2.38
N HIS A 289 2.46 9.39 -2.21
CA HIS A 289 1.40 9.44 -1.20
C HIS A 289 0.29 8.41 -1.49
N ALA A 290 -0.14 8.28 -2.74
CA ALA A 290 -1.17 7.31 -3.12
C ALA A 290 -0.69 5.86 -2.88
N ALA A 291 0.54 5.53 -3.25
CA ALA A 291 1.15 4.24 -2.96
C ALA A 291 1.24 3.95 -1.45
N LEU A 292 1.54 4.97 -0.64
CA LEU A 292 1.56 4.84 0.81
C LEU A 292 0.16 4.62 1.38
N ILE A 293 -0.85 5.37 0.93
CA ILE A 293 -2.25 5.24 1.37
C ILE A 293 -2.79 3.85 1.03
N LYS A 294 -2.49 3.33 -0.16
CA LYS A 294 -2.96 2.01 -0.65
C LYS A 294 -2.60 0.85 0.27
N ARG A 295 -1.51 0.98 1.03
CA ARG A 295 -1.09 -0.04 2.02
C ARG A 295 -2.08 -0.19 3.18
N TYR A 296 -2.90 0.83 3.44
CA TYR A 296 -3.78 0.88 4.61
C TYR A 296 -5.26 0.86 4.24
N VAL A 297 -5.65 1.54 3.14
CA VAL A 297 -7.05 1.68 2.74
C VAL A 297 -7.20 1.65 1.22
N GLN A 298 -8.39 1.25 0.76
CA GLN A 298 -8.75 1.28 -0.67
C GLN A 298 -9.69 2.43 -1.03
N GLU A 299 -10.07 3.25 -0.05
CA GLU A 299 -10.97 4.38 -0.25
C GLU A 299 -10.46 5.62 0.49
N VAL A 300 -10.55 6.77 -0.18
CA VAL A 300 -10.15 8.08 0.37
C VAL A 300 -11.28 9.08 0.19
N TYR A 301 -11.60 9.80 1.25
CA TYR A 301 -12.50 10.93 1.24
C TYR A 301 -11.67 12.21 1.24
N LEU A 302 -11.69 12.93 0.12
CA LEU A 302 -11.03 14.23 -0.02
C LEU A 302 -11.88 15.27 0.71
N THR A 303 -11.32 15.83 1.76
CA THR A 303 -11.96 16.85 2.59
C THR A 303 -11.10 18.12 2.58
N TYR A 304 -10.90 18.66 1.37
CA TYR A 304 -10.12 19.85 1.09
C TYR A 304 -10.97 21.11 1.30
N ASP A 305 -10.30 22.27 1.36
CA ASP A 305 -10.97 23.56 1.51
C ASP A 305 -12.07 23.75 0.44
N SER A 306 -13.18 24.37 0.81
CA SER A 306 -14.32 24.60 -0.10
C SER A 306 -14.08 25.72 -1.13
N ASP A 307 -12.89 26.33 -1.13
CA ASP A 307 -12.51 27.36 -2.08
C ASP A 307 -12.05 26.80 -3.44
N GLU A 308 -11.75 27.69 -4.40
CA GLU A 308 -11.28 27.27 -5.71
C GLU A 308 -9.94 26.52 -5.67
N ALA A 309 -9.06 26.85 -4.71
CA ALA A 309 -7.76 26.19 -4.59
C ALA A 309 -7.92 24.74 -4.14
N GLY A 310 -8.75 24.49 -3.11
CA GLY A 310 -9.10 23.16 -2.64
C GLY A 310 -9.86 22.35 -3.70
N THR A 311 -10.79 22.97 -4.43
CA THR A 311 -11.46 22.33 -5.57
C THR A 311 -10.45 21.88 -6.63
N ARG A 312 -9.50 22.74 -7.01
CA ARG A 312 -8.43 22.37 -7.97
C ARG A 312 -7.51 21.28 -7.41
N ALA A 313 -7.24 21.29 -6.10
CA ALA A 313 -6.46 20.24 -5.46
C ALA A 313 -7.18 18.90 -5.50
N ALA A 314 -8.50 18.86 -5.20
CA ALA A 314 -9.32 17.65 -5.30
C ALA A 314 -9.34 17.09 -6.74
N LEU A 315 -9.53 17.95 -7.74
CA LEU A 315 -9.52 17.54 -9.16
C LEU A 315 -8.18 16.93 -9.59
N ARG A 316 -7.06 17.38 -9.03
CA ARG A 316 -5.73 16.78 -9.27
C ARG A 316 -5.54 15.46 -8.50
N ALA A 317 -6.09 15.36 -7.30
CA ALA A 317 -5.93 14.19 -6.45
C ALA A 317 -6.71 12.97 -6.96
N VAL A 318 -7.91 13.17 -7.52
CA VAL A 318 -8.79 12.09 -8.01
C VAL A 318 -8.10 11.16 -9.02
N PRO A 319 -7.47 11.64 -10.12
CA PRO A 319 -6.79 10.75 -11.05
C PRO A 319 -5.59 10.02 -10.42
N ILE A 320 -4.80 10.69 -9.56
CA ILE A 320 -3.64 10.08 -8.89
C ILE A 320 -4.08 8.91 -7.99
N LEU A 321 -5.18 9.08 -7.25
CA LEU A 321 -5.73 8.02 -6.42
C LEU A 321 -6.28 6.87 -7.26
N ARG A 322 -6.99 7.17 -8.37
CA ARG A 322 -7.51 6.17 -9.29
C ARG A 322 -6.39 5.33 -9.93
N GLU A 323 -5.33 5.96 -10.43
CA GLU A 323 -4.15 5.28 -10.98
C GLU A 323 -3.49 4.32 -9.97
N ALA A 324 -3.53 4.68 -8.69
CA ALA A 324 -3.09 3.79 -7.61
C ALA A 324 -4.13 2.72 -7.24
N GLY A 325 -5.30 2.67 -7.87
CA GLY A 325 -6.40 1.74 -7.56
C GLY A 325 -7.10 2.07 -6.24
N ILE A 326 -7.20 3.35 -5.88
CA ILE A 326 -7.89 3.86 -4.68
C ILE A 326 -9.15 4.61 -5.13
N SER A 327 -10.29 4.23 -4.56
CA SER A 327 -11.55 4.94 -4.77
C SER A 327 -11.51 6.30 -4.07
N ALA A 328 -11.76 7.38 -4.81
CA ALA A 328 -11.81 8.72 -4.28
C ALA A 328 -13.25 9.25 -4.20
N LYS A 329 -13.61 9.83 -3.06
CA LYS A 329 -14.86 10.59 -2.87
C LYS A 329 -14.55 11.98 -2.36
N VAL A 330 -15.40 12.96 -2.67
CA VAL A 330 -15.22 14.35 -2.27
C VAL A 330 -16.31 14.73 -1.27
N VAL A 331 -15.89 15.19 -0.11
CA VAL A 331 -16.78 15.68 0.96
C VAL A 331 -16.97 17.19 0.75
N ARG A 332 -18.23 17.64 0.69
CA ARG A 332 -18.57 19.06 0.63
C ARG A 332 -18.88 19.60 2.02
N MET A 333 -18.26 20.72 2.36
CA MET A 333 -18.42 21.35 3.66
C MET A 333 -19.20 22.68 3.62
N ASP A 334 -19.75 23.03 2.45
CA ASP A 334 -20.54 24.26 2.34
C ASP A 334 -21.60 24.39 3.45
N PRO A 335 -21.76 25.58 4.07
CA PRO A 335 -21.15 26.87 3.75
C PRO A 335 -19.77 27.12 4.42
N TYR A 336 -19.20 26.15 5.14
CA TYR A 336 -17.95 26.30 5.87
C TYR A 336 -16.76 26.09 4.94
N LYS A 337 -15.64 26.71 5.34
CA LYS A 337 -14.44 26.72 4.51
C LYS A 337 -13.68 25.41 4.55
N ASP A 338 -13.43 24.88 5.73
CA ASP A 338 -12.57 23.74 5.98
C ASP A 338 -13.17 22.80 7.06
N PRO A 339 -12.62 21.59 7.24
CA PRO A 339 -13.11 20.63 8.24
C PRO A 339 -13.06 21.16 9.68
N ASP A 340 -12.03 21.95 10.03
CA ASP A 340 -11.89 22.54 11.37
C ASP A 340 -13.05 23.48 11.68
N GLU A 341 -13.37 24.38 10.74
CA GLU A 341 -14.50 25.31 10.89
C GLU A 341 -15.85 24.56 10.90
N PHE A 342 -16.02 23.57 10.01
CA PHE A 342 -17.25 22.78 9.94
C PHE A 342 -17.56 22.07 11.26
N ILE A 343 -16.57 21.34 11.82
CA ILE A 343 -16.76 20.56 13.04
C ILE A 343 -17.05 21.45 14.25
N LYS A 344 -16.40 22.60 14.35
CA LYS A 344 -16.66 23.55 15.44
C LYS A 344 -18.08 24.10 15.43
N ASN A 345 -18.64 24.31 14.26
CA ASN A 345 -19.98 24.88 14.13
C ASN A 345 -21.10 23.84 14.18
N LEU A 346 -20.92 22.67 13.60
CA LEU A 346 -21.98 21.68 13.41
C LEU A 346 -21.74 20.35 14.14
N GLY A 347 -20.51 20.10 14.61
CA GLY A 347 -20.16 18.90 15.36
C GLY A 347 -19.90 17.66 14.50
N ALA A 348 -19.47 16.59 15.18
CA ALA A 348 -19.03 15.36 14.56
C ALA A 348 -20.17 14.58 13.85
N GLU A 349 -21.39 14.60 14.39
CA GLU A 349 -22.54 13.89 13.80
C GLU A 349 -22.90 14.43 12.42
N GLU A 350 -22.89 15.76 12.26
CA GLU A 350 -23.20 16.38 10.97
C GLU A 350 -22.06 16.14 9.96
N TYR A 351 -20.81 16.10 10.44
CA TYR A 351 -19.68 15.77 9.58
C TYR A 351 -19.74 14.30 9.10
N GLU A 352 -20.15 13.34 9.94
CA GLU A 352 -20.37 11.95 9.52
C GLU A 352 -21.47 11.86 8.43
N LYS A 353 -22.53 12.67 8.51
CA LYS A 353 -23.55 12.75 7.44
C LYS A 353 -22.96 13.27 6.13
N ARG A 354 -22.03 14.26 6.19
CA ARG A 354 -21.33 14.75 5.00
C ARG A 354 -20.43 13.68 4.38
N ILE A 355 -19.77 12.86 5.19
CA ILE A 355 -18.99 11.71 4.71
C ILE A 355 -19.92 10.73 3.98
N HIS A 356 -21.07 10.39 4.54
CA HIS A 356 -22.05 9.50 3.90
C HIS A 356 -22.62 10.07 2.60
N ALA A 357 -22.74 11.38 2.50
CA ALA A 357 -23.23 12.09 1.30
C ALA A 357 -22.10 12.43 0.30
N ALA A 358 -20.86 11.99 0.54
CA ALA A 358 -19.73 12.33 -0.29
C ALA A 358 -19.90 11.86 -1.73
N ARG A 359 -19.52 12.71 -2.67
CA ARG A 359 -19.64 12.48 -4.10
C ARG A 359 -18.47 11.64 -4.64
N ASN A 360 -18.77 10.69 -5.51
CA ASN A 360 -17.73 9.98 -6.26
C ASN A 360 -16.81 11.00 -6.97
N GLY A 361 -15.50 10.80 -6.90
CA GLY A 361 -14.50 11.76 -7.38
C GLY A 361 -14.61 12.04 -8.89
N PHE A 362 -14.89 11.02 -9.71
CA PHE A 362 -15.11 11.22 -11.14
C PHE A 362 -16.36 12.06 -11.40
N MET A 363 -17.48 11.75 -10.76
CA MET A 363 -18.72 12.51 -10.90
C MET A 363 -18.55 13.96 -10.41
N PHE A 364 -17.80 14.16 -9.32
CA PHE A 364 -17.43 15.52 -8.88
C PHE A 364 -16.62 16.27 -9.96
N SER A 365 -15.70 15.58 -10.62
CA SER A 365 -14.91 16.20 -11.68
C SER A 365 -15.77 16.64 -12.87
N LEU A 366 -16.85 15.91 -13.16
CA LEU A 366 -17.81 16.27 -14.21
C LEU A 366 -18.69 17.46 -13.79
N GLU A 367 -19.10 17.55 -12.52
CA GLU A 367 -19.82 18.71 -12.00
C GLU A 367 -18.99 20.01 -12.12
N MET A 368 -17.68 19.91 -11.91
CA MET A 368 -16.79 21.07 -12.07
C MET A 368 -16.54 21.40 -13.55
N LEU A 369 -16.48 20.38 -14.39
CA LEU A 369 -16.36 20.54 -15.85
C LEU A 369 -17.61 21.21 -16.42
N GLU A 370 -18.80 20.79 -16.00
CA GLU A 370 -20.09 21.32 -16.44
C GLU A 370 -20.17 22.84 -16.32
N LYS A 371 -19.62 23.41 -15.25
CA LYS A 371 -19.58 24.87 -15.01
C LYS A 371 -18.83 25.67 -16.10
N GLN A 372 -18.05 24.99 -16.94
CA GLN A 372 -17.25 25.62 -18.01
C GLN A 372 -18.00 25.63 -19.35
N TYR A 373 -19.19 25.02 -19.42
CA TYR A 373 -19.99 24.89 -20.63
C TYR A 373 -21.38 25.49 -20.46
N ASP A 374 -21.92 26.08 -21.52
CA ASP A 374 -23.33 26.49 -21.53
C ASP A 374 -24.23 25.29 -21.74
N MET A 375 -24.71 24.73 -20.64
CA MET A 375 -25.59 23.55 -20.68
C MET A 375 -27.00 23.86 -21.19
N ASN A 376 -27.33 25.11 -21.50
CA ASN A 376 -28.62 25.47 -22.11
C ASN A 376 -28.54 25.47 -23.64
N SER A 377 -27.33 25.59 -24.22
CA SER A 377 -27.14 25.51 -25.66
C SER A 377 -26.90 24.06 -26.14
N PRO A 378 -27.43 23.65 -27.31
CA PRO A 378 -27.13 22.34 -27.91
C PRO A 378 -25.63 22.14 -28.19
N GLU A 379 -24.92 23.19 -28.60
CA GLU A 379 -23.50 23.20 -28.88
C GLU A 379 -22.69 22.95 -27.61
N GLY A 380 -22.99 23.72 -26.55
CA GLY A 380 -22.32 23.59 -25.24
C GLY A 380 -22.53 22.21 -24.63
N LYS A 381 -23.75 21.66 -24.68
CA LYS A 381 -24.01 20.25 -24.29
C LYS A 381 -23.17 19.27 -25.09
N THR A 382 -23.10 19.44 -26.40
CA THR A 382 -22.36 18.54 -27.27
C THR A 382 -20.87 18.56 -26.94
N ASP A 383 -20.30 19.74 -26.71
CA ASP A 383 -18.89 19.89 -26.37
C ASP A 383 -18.57 19.37 -24.98
N PHE A 384 -19.47 19.57 -24.00
CA PHE A 384 -19.38 18.94 -22.69
C PHE A 384 -19.33 17.40 -22.81
N PHE A 385 -20.27 16.77 -23.54
CA PHE A 385 -20.27 15.31 -23.67
C PHE A 385 -19.09 14.75 -24.48
N LYS A 386 -18.51 15.52 -25.38
CA LYS A 386 -17.23 15.15 -26.02
C LYS A 386 -16.11 15.05 -24.99
N GLU A 387 -16.02 16.04 -24.10
CA GLU A 387 -14.99 16.03 -23.06
C GLU A 387 -15.25 14.91 -22.02
N VAL A 388 -16.52 14.71 -21.61
CA VAL A 388 -16.91 13.57 -20.77
C VAL A 388 -16.50 12.25 -21.40
N SER A 389 -16.75 12.08 -22.71
CA SER A 389 -16.39 10.86 -23.43
C SER A 389 -14.88 10.63 -23.48
N ARG A 390 -14.07 11.70 -23.57
CA ARG A 390 -12.60 11.61 -23.49
C ARG A 390 -12.16 11.11 -22.12
N ARG A 391 -12.74 11.64 -21.02
CA ARG A 391 -12.41 11.21 -19.67
C ARG A 391 -12.88 9.78 -19.37
N LEU A 392 -13.97 9.34 -19.96
CA LEU A 392 -14.43 7.95 -19.86
C LEU A 392 -13.47 6.96 -20.52
N LEU A 393 -12.70 7.36 -21.52
CA LEU A 393 -11.65 6.53 -22.13
C LEU A 393 -10.40 6.34 -21.26
N GLU A 394 -10.23 7.14 -20.21
CA GLU A 394 -9.15 6.95 -19.24
C GLU A 394 -9.36 5.72 -18.33
N PHE A 395 -10.56 5.14 -18.29
CA PHE A 395 -10.81 3.87 -17.62
C PHE A 395 -10.38 2.72 -18.54
N GLU A 396 -9.36 1.98 -18.12
CA GLU A 396 -8.83 0.83 -18.88
C GLU A 396 -9.80 -0.35 -18.86
N ASP A 397 -10.37 -0.65 -17.69
CA ASP A 397 -11.34 -1.72 -17.54
C ASP A 397 -12.68 -1.37 -18.22
N GLU A 398 -13.13 -2.26 -19.12
CA GLU A 398 -14.34 -2.06 -19.89
C GLU A 398 -15.61 -2.08 -19.01
N LEU A 399 -15.65 -2.96 -18.01
CA LEU A 399 -16.81 -3.06 -17.12
C LEU A 399 -16.92 -1.81 -16.24
N GLU A 400 -15.80 -1.36 -15.69
CA GLU A 400 -15.74 -0.12 -14.92
C GLU A 400 -16.17 1.07 -15.78
N ARG A 401 -15.63 1.21 -16.98
CA ARG A 401 -16.01 2.26 -17.94
C ARG A 401 -17.51 2.25 -18.24
N ASN A 402 -18.09 1.06 -18.47
CA ASN A 402 -19.52 0.92 -18.74
C ASN A 402 -20.39 1.32 -17.55
N ASN A 403 -19.97 1.02 -16.32
CA ASN A 403 -20.64 1.45 -15.11
C ASN A 403 -20.61 2.99 -14.97
N TYR A 404 -19.50 3.63 -15.30
CA TYR A 404 -19.44 5.10 -15.32
C TYR A 404 -20.24 5.72 -16.46
N ILE A 405 -20.30 5.10 -17.64
CA ILE A 405 -21.18 5.53 -18.74
C ILE A 405 -22.65 5.53 -18.26
N GLU A 406 -23.08 4.49 -17.57
CA GLU A 406 -24.44 4.39 -17.03
C GLU A 406 -24.71 5.45 -15.95
N ALA A 407 -23.76 5.65 -15.04
CA ALA A 407 -23.85 6.68 -13.99
C ALA A 407 -23.98 8.09 -14.59
N VAL A 408 -23.17 8.41 -15.59
CA VAL A 408 -23.21 9.69 -16.33
C VAL A 408 -24.53 9.84 -17.10
N ALA A 409 -24.96 8.80 -17.83
CA ALA A 409 -26.21 8.82 -18.58
C ALA A 409 -27.41 9.11 -17.66
N THR A 410 -27.44 8.51 -16.48
CA THR A 410 -28.46 8.72 -15.46
C THR A 410 -28.41 10.13 -14.87
N ALA A 411 -27.21 10.60 -14.45
CA ALA A 411 -27.03 11.90 -13.81
C ALA A 411 -27.40 13.07 -14.73
N TYR A 412 -27.04 12.99 -16.01
CA TYR A 412 -27.24 14.05 -17.00
C TYR A 412 -28.46 13.82 -17.92
N ARG A 413 -29.23 12.78 -17.66
CA ARG A 413 -30.44 12.43 -18.43
C ARG A 413 -30.20 12.35 -19.92
N VAL A 414 -29.09 11.73 -20.33
CA VAL A 414 -28.74 11.47 -21.74
C VAL A 414 -28.85 9.99 -22.03
N SER A 415 -29.14 9.64 -23.31
CA SER A 415 -29.23 8.24 -23.70
C SER A 415 -27.88 7.53 -23.53
N ARG A 416 -27.88 6.42 -22.79
CA ARG A 416 -26.71 5.56 -22.61
C ARG A 416 -26.09 5.16 -23.96
N GLU A 417 -26.94 4.72 -24.89
CA GLU A 417 -26.51 4.33 -26.25
C GLU A 417 -25.81 5.47 -27.01
N SER A 418 -26.31 6.71 -26.86
CA SER A 418 -25.72 7.87 -27.50
C SER A 418 -24.34 8.19 -26.92
N LEU A 419 -24.19 8.06 -25.59
CA LEU A 419 -22.91 8.27 -24.91
C LEU A 419 -21.91 7.16 -25.25
N GLU A 420 -22.33 5.89 -25.27
CA GLU A 420 -21.51 4.74 -25.70
C GLU A 420 -21.00 4.92 -27.13
N LYS A 421 -21.86 5.33 -28.07
CA LYS A 421 -21.46 5.61 -29.45
C LYS A 421 -20.43 6.74 -29.54
N MET A 422 -20.58 7.77 -28.72
CA MET A 422 -19.65 8.89 -28.68
C MET A 422 -18.28 8.46 -28.12
N VAL A 423 -18.26 7.70 -27.04
CA VAL A 423 -17.04 7.11 -26.45
C VAL A 423 -16.35 6.20 -27.47
N ALA A 424 -17.09 5.30 -28.12
CA ALA A 424 -16.54 4.40 -29.15
C ALA A 424 -15.95 5.16 -30.36
N LYS A 425 -16.63 6.22 -30.82
CA LYS A 425 -16.12 7.08 -31.89
C LYS A 425 -14.82 7.77 -31.51
N MET A 426 -14.72 8.25 -30.26
CA MET A 426 -13.50 8.88 -29.77
C MET A 426 -12.36 7.89 -29.60
N ALA A 427 -12.65 6.67 -29.15
CA ALA A 427 -11.65 5.60 -29.05
C ALA A 427 -11.01 5.28 -30.41
N VAL A 428 -11.82 5.24 -31.47
CA VAL A 428 -11.34 5.05 -32.85
C VAL A 428 -10.45 6.23 -33.28
N ASN A 429 -10.89 7.45 -33.05
CA ASN A 429 -10.15 8.66 -33.43
C ASN A 429 -8.82 8.82 -32.64
N ALA A 430 -8.75 8.31 -31.43
CA ALA A 430 -7.55 8.29 -30.60
C ALA A 430 -6.59 7.13 -30.94
N GLY A 431 -6.92 6.28 -31.90
CA GLY A 431 -6.13 5.10 -32.29
C GLY A 431 -6.18 3.97 -31.25
N MET A 432 -7.06 4.07 -30.24
CA MET A 432 -7.22 3.09 -29.17
C MET A 432 -8.15 1.92 -29.56
N ALA A 433 -8.92 2.07 -30.64
CA ALA A 433 -9.76 1.01 -31.16
C ALA A 433 -9.66 0.93 -32.68
N ARG A 434 -9.51 -0.26 -33.25
CA ARG A 434 -9.73 -0.52 -34.66
C ARG A 434 -11.25 -0.46 -34.96
N PRO A 435 -11.71 0.01 -36.18
CA PRO A 435 -13.12 0.01 -36.52
C PRO A 435 -13.68 -1.41 -36.38
N VAL A 436 -14.69 -1.56 -35.54
CA VAL A 436 -15.33 -2.85 -35.30
C VAL A 436 -16.06 -3.28 -36.57
N ALA A 437 -15.47 -4.20 -37.33
CA ALA A 437 -16.22 -5.05 -38.24
C ALA A 437 -17.17 -5.92 -37.38
N ARG A 438 -18.43 -6.07 -37.85
CA ARG A 438 -19.54 -6.78 -37.20
C ARG A 438 -19.10 -8.04 -36.45
N PRO A 439 -19.72 -8.38 -35.31
CA PRO A 439 -19.24 -9.39 -34.38
C PRO A 439 -19.17 -10.76 -35.02
N LYS A 440 -17.98 -11.26 -35.29
CA LYS A 440 -17.72 -12.69 -35.30
C LYS A 440 -17.62 -13.13 -33.84
N ARG A 441 -18.38 -14.18 -33.50
CA ARG A 441 -18.45 -14.80 -32.17
C ARG A 441 -17.06 -14.97 -31.53
N ALA A 442 -17.00 -14.56 -30.29
CA ALA A 442 -16.11 -14.86 -29.20
C ALA A 442 -15.06 -15.99 -29.40
N GLU A 443 -13.89 -15.65 -29.92
CA GLU A 443 -12.68 -16.47 -29.74
C GLU A 443 -11.74 -15.90 -28.68
N GLY A 444 -11.84 -14.61 -28.31
CA GLY A 444 -10.98 -13.97 -27.32
C GLY A 444 -11.38 -14.22 -25.84
N SER A 445 -12.67 -14.44 -25.56
CA SER A 445 -13.13 -14.76 -24.21
C SER A 445 -12.80 -16.19 -23.80
N GLU A 446 -12.77 -17.11 -24.73
CA GLU A 446 -12.36 -18.50 -24.48
C GLU A 446 -10.84 -18.63 -24.23
N LYS A 447 -10.01 -17.79 -24.89
CA LYS A 447 -8.56 -17.77 -24.64
C LYS A 447 -8.23 -17.24 -23.27
N LYS A 448 -8.80 -16.12 -22.85
CA LYS A 448 -8.57 -15.52 -21.53
C LYS A 448 -9.11 -16.41 -20.40
N GLN A 449 -10.29 -17.02 -20.55
CA GLN A 449 -10.82 -18.01 -19.62
C GLN A 449 -10.00 -19.31 -19.57
N LYS A 450 -9.40 -19.72 -20.68
CA LYS A 450 -8.46 -20.86 -20.69
C LYS A 450 -7.15 -20.52 -19.97
N GLU A 451 -6.57 -19.34 -20.19
CA GLU A 451 -5.36 -18.87 -19.53
C GLU A 451 -5.56 -18.73 -18.01
N ASP A 452 -6.64 -18.10 -17.56
CA ASP A 452 -7.00 -18.00 -16.14
C ASP A 452 -7.21 -19.39 -15.49
N GLY A 453 -7.81 -20.33 -16.23
CA GLY A 453 -8.01 -21.71 -15.78
C GLY A 453 -6.69 -22.49 -15.63
N ILE A 454 -5.70 -22.21 -16.50
CA ILE A 454 -4.37 -22.84 -16.43
C ILE A 454 -3.57 -22.29 -15.25
N LEU A 455 -3.56 -20.98 -15.05
CA LEU A 455 -2.90 -20.34 -13.91
C LEU A 455 -3.44 -20.89 -12.59
N THR A 456 -4.76 -21.02 -12.47
CA THR A 456 -5.40 -21.64 -11.30
C THR A 456 -4.95 -23.09 -11.11
N SER A 457 -4.77 -23.85 -12.19
CA SER A 457 -4.28 -25.24 -12.13
C SER A 457 -2.81 -25.31 -11.71
N GLN A 458 -1.96 -24.41 -12.20
CA GLN A 458 -0.56 -24.31 -11.79
C GLN A 458 -0.44 -23.94 -10.30
N LYS A 459 -1.24 -22.99 -9.82
CA LYS A 459 -1.32 -22.64 -8.40
C LYS A 459 -1.71 -23.82 -7.52
N ALA A 460 -2.77 -24.53 -7.89
CA ALA A 460 -3.24 -25.70 -7.15
C ALA A 460 -2.18 -26.79 -7.09
N LEU A 461 -1.43 -26.99 -8.17
CA LEU A 461 -0.37 -27.99 -8.23
C LEU A 461 0.78 -27.67 -7.28
N LEU A 462 1.24 -26.41 -7.26
CA LEU A 462 2.26 -25.95 -6.31
C LEU A 462 1.79 -26.08 -4.87
N THR A 463 0.51 -25.76 -4.59
CA THR A 463 -0.07 -25.93 -3.25
C THR A 463 -0.02 -27.40 -2.81
N TRP A 464 -0.43 -28.34 -3.67
CA TRP A 464 -0.37 -29.78 -3.36
C TRP A 464 1.05 -30.29 -3.12
N MET A 465 2.02 -29.82 -3.92
CA MET A 465 3.43 -30.19 -3.76
C MET A 465 4.00 -29.76 -2.40
N ILE A 466 3.44 -28.70 -1.81
CA ILE A 466 3.89 -28.14 -0.53
C ILE A 466 3.17 -28.76 0.66
N ASP A 467 1.91 -29.16 0.47
CA ASP A 467 1.05 -29.67 1.55
C ASP A 467 1.45 -31.07 2.02
N ASP A 468 2.01 -31.89 1.13
CA ASP A 468 2.42 -33.28 1.44
C ASP A 468 3.66 -33.66 0.62
N ASP A 469 4.74 -34.04 1.30
CA ASP A 469 6.00 -34.49 0.72
C ASP A 469 5.82 -35.69 -0.21
N ARG A 470 4.86 -36.59 0.11
CA ARG A 470 4.55 -37.75 -0.72
C ARG A 470 3.87 -37.37 -2.02
N LEU A 471 2.99 -36.36 -1.96
CA LEU A 471 2.37 -35.80 -3.16
C LEU A 471 3.41 -35.11 -4.03
N PHE A 472 4.38 -34.39 -3.42
CA PHE A 472 5.50 -33.84 -4.18
C PHE A 472 6.22 -34.93 -4.98
N ASP A 473 6.61 -36.03 -4.32
CA ASP A 473 7.34 -37.12 -4.96
C ASP A 473 6.54 -37.79 -6.09
N GLN A 474 5.22 -37.89 -5.95
CA GLN A 474 4.33 -38.37 -7.00
C GLN A 474 4.19 -37.38 -8.16
N ILE A 475 3.93 -36.12 -7.88
CA ILE A 475 3.76 -35.07 -8.90
C ILE A 475 5.05 -34.89 -9.69
N SER A 476 6.21 -34.92 -9.03
CA SER A 476 7.52 -34.69 -9.64
C SER A 476 7.92 -35.77 -10.68
N GLN A 477 7.23 -36.93 -10.69
CA GLN A 477 7.42 -37.95 -11.74
C GLN A 477 6.86 -37.48 -13.11
N TYR A 478 5.90 -36.54 -13.11
CA TYR A 478 5.17 -36.12 -14.31
C TYR A 478 5.38 -34.63 -14.64
N ILE A 479 5.60 -33.81 -13.64
CA ILE A 479 5.75 -32.36 -13.75
C ILE A 479 7.19 -31.98 -13.40
N SER A 480 7.76 -31.10 -14.18
CA SER A 480 9.06 -30.45 -13.94
C SER A 480 8.89 -28.94 -13.77
N PRO A 481 9.86 -28.20 -13.23
CA PRO A 481 9.79 -26.75 -13.17
C PRO A 481 9.57 -26.08 -14.52
N GLY A 482 10.05 -26.66 -15.62
CA GLY A 482 9.84 -26.18 -16.98
C GLY A 482 8.39 -26.25 -17.49
N ASP A 483 7.50 -26.96 -16.76
CA ASP A 483 6.08 -27.06 -17.11
C ASP A 483 5.25 -25.87 -16.61
N PHE A 484 5.82 -25.03 -15.74
CA PHE A 484 5.20 -23.79 -15.29
C PHE A 484 5.51 -22.66 -16.27
N THR A 485 4.47 -22.03 -16.80
CA THR A 485 4.58 -21.04 -17.88
C THR A 485 4.86 -19.63 -17.36
N GLU A 486 4.36 -19.29 -16.17
CA GLU A 486 4.67 -18.03 -15.49
C GLU A 486 6.07 -18.05 -14.87
N SER A 487 6.81 -16.94 -15.01
CA SER A 487 8.19 -16.85 -14.52
C SER A 487 8.28 -17.04 -13.01
N LEU A 488 7.38 -16.43 -12.25
CA LEU A 488 7.29 -16.55 -10.80
C LEU A 488 6.98 -17.98 -10.37
N TYR A 489 6.01 -18.63 -11.02
CA TYR A 489 5.64 -20.03 -10.68
C TYR A 489 6.76 -21.01 -11.00
N ARG A 490 7.47 -20.78 -12.10
CA ARG A 490 8.65 -21.55 -12.47
C ARG A 490 9.77 -21.42 -11.43
N THR A 491 10.09 -20.20 -11.03
CA THR A 491 11.09 -19.93 -9.99
C THR A 491 10.72 -20.59 -8.67
N VAL A 492 9.45 -20.50 -8.25
CA VAL A 492 8.96 -21.20 -7.04
C VAL A 492 9.11 -22.70 -7.17
N ALA A 493 8.76 -23.28 -8.34
CA ALA A 493 8.92 -24.71 -8.60
C ALA A 493 10.41 -25.13 -8.54
N GLU A 494 11.31 -24.38 -9.17
CA GLU A 494 12.75 -24.65 -9.14
C GLU A 494 13.29 -24.69 -7.70
N LEU A 495 12.92 -23.72 -6.88
CA LEU A 495 13.31 -23.66 -5.46
C LEU A 495 12.72 -24.81 -4.65
N LEU A 496 11.48 -25.21 -4.92
CA LEU A 496 10.85 -26.38 -4.26
C LEU A 496 11.59 -27.68 -4.61
N TYR A 497 11.92 -27.88 -5.89
CA TYR A 497 12.67 -29.06 -6.34
C TYR A 497 14.08 -29.11 -5.75
N GLU A 498 14.73 -27.96 -5.61
CA GLU A 498 16.04 -27.86 -4.98
C GLU A 498 15.96 -28.20 -3.49
N GLN A 499 15.01 -27.63 -2.77
CA GLN A 499 14.78 -27.93 -1.35
C GLN A 499 14.47 -29.41 -1.13
N ARG A 500 13.65 -30.03 -1.98
CA ARG A 500 13.32 -31.45 -1.86
C ARG A 500 14.55 -32.35 -2.03
N LYS A 501 15.47 -32.00 -2.92
CA LYS A 501 16.76 -32.69 -3.05
C LYS A 501 17.61 -32.59 -1.79
N GLN A 502 17.49 -31.49 -1.03
CA GLN A 502 18.19 -31.25 0.24
C GLN A 502 17.49 -31.89 1.45
N GLY A 503 16.29 -32.43 1.30
CA GLY A 503 15.61 -33.26 2.29
C GLY A 503 14.27 -32.77 2.81
N ALA A 504 14.04 -31.48 3.00
CA ALA A 504 12.77 -30.96 3.56
C ALA A 504 12.30 -29.71 2.85
N LEU A 505 10.99 -29.62 2.59
CA LEU A 505 10.36 -28.45 2.02
C LEU A 505 10.17 -27.35 3.09
N ASN A 506 10.59 -26.14 2.76
CA ASN A 506 10.44 -24.96 3.62
C ASN A 506 9.89 -23.78 2.83
N PRO A 507 8.55 -23.67 2.70
CA PRO A 507 7.92 -22.61 1.93
C PRO A 507 8.27 -21.20 2.44
N ALA A 508 8.40 -21.04 3.76
CA ALA A 508 8.75 -19.75 4.36
C ALA A 508 10.15 -19.26 3.94
N LYS A 509 11.09 -20.17 3.67
CA LYS A 509 12.42 -19.83 3.14
C LYS A 509 12.34 -19.36 1.69
N ILE A 510 11.45 -19.94 0.88
CA ILE A 510 11.27 -19.57 -0.53
C ILE A 510 10.83 -18.10 -0.64
N LEU A 511 9.98 -17.62 0.27
CA LEU A 511 9.53 -16.23 0.25
C LEU A 511 10.66 -15.20 0.41
N ASN A 512 11.77 -15.57 1.05
CA ASN A 512 12.92 -14.67 1.21
C ASN A 512 13.62 -14.33 -0.11
N HIS A 513 13.38 -15.10 -1.19
CA HIS A 513 13.92 -14.82 -2.52
C HIS A 513 13.18 -13.69 -3.25
N PHE A 514 11.95 -13.36 -2.85
CA PHE A 514 11.13 -12.34 -3.49
C PHE A 514 11.22 -11.04 -2.71
N ILE A 515 11.86 -10.02 -3.31
CA ILE A 515 12.10 -8.71 -2.68
C ILE A 515 10.95 -7.74 -2.97
N GLU A 516 10.37 -7.84 -4.18
CA GLU A 516 9.24 -7.00 -4.60
C GLU A 516 7.96 -7.45 -3.89
N GLU A 517 7.19 -6.49 -3.37
CA GLU A 517 5.99 -6.75 -2.55
C GLU A 517 4.93 -7.55 -3.30
N GLU A 518 4.79 -7.31 -4.61
CA GLU A 518 3.81 -7.97 -5.48
C GLU A 518 4.17 -9.45 -5.69
N ASP A 519 5.42 -9.73 -6.06
CA ASP A 519 5.94 -11.09 -6.23
C ASP A 519 5.89 -11.90 -4.93
N HIS A 520 6.21 -11.25 -3.81
CA HIS A 520 6.16 -11.87 -2.49
C HIS A 520 4.73 -12.28 -2.10
N ARG A 521 3.74 -11.39 -2.32
CA ARG A 521 2.32 -11.67 -2.06
C ARG A 521 1.79 -12.78 -2.94
N GLU A 522 2.14 -12.75 -4.23
CA GLU A 522 1.72 -13.78 -5.16
C GLU A 522 2.34 -15.14 -4.80
N ALA A 523 3.63 -15.20 -4.48
CA ALA A 523 4.28 -16.42 -3.99
C ALA A 523 3.64 -16.95 -2.70
N ALA A 524 3.30 -16.06 -1.74
CA ALA A 524 2.58 -16.46 -0.53
C ALA A 524 1.18 -17.02 -0.85
N SER A 525 0.51 -16.48 -1.86
CA SER A 525 -0.81 -16.97 -2.30
C SER A 525 -0.73 -18.39 -2.86
N LEU A 526 0.36 -18.74 -3.59
CA LEU A 526 0.57 -20.08 -4.13
C LEU A 526 0.61 -21.15 -3.04
N PHE A 527 1.12 -20.81 -1.86
CA PHE A 527 1.26 -21.74 -0.74
C PHE A 527 0.00 -21.86 0.12
N ASN A 528 -1.01 -21.04 -0.13
CA ASN A 528 -2.24 -20.96 0.66
C ASN A 528 -3.51 -21.02 -0.19
N THR A 529 -3.42 -21.43 -1.46
CA THR A 529 -4.59 -21.58 -2.32
C THR A 529 -5.54 -22.62 -1.73
N ARG A 530 -6.81 -22.25 -1.52
CA ARG A 530 -7.83 -23.21 -1.08
C ARG A 530 -8.12 -24.17 -2.23
N ILE A 531 -7.64 -25.39 -2.12
CA ILE A 531 -8.13 -26.49 -2.93
C ILE A 531 -9.57 -26.74 -2.46
N LYS A 532 -10.55 -26.82 -3.40
CA LYS A 532 -11.95 -27.13 -3.05
C LYS A 532 -11.97 -28.28 -2.05
N GLU A 533 -12.77 -28.18 -0.99
CA GLU A 533 -12.95 -29.26 -0.03
C GLU A 533 -13.53 -30.48 -0.76
N LEU A 534 -12.63 -31.34 -1.22
CA LEU A 534 -12.95 -32.62 -1.82
C LEU A 534 -13.17 -33.61 -0.65
N LYS A 535 -14.38 -34.14 -0.55
CA LYS A 535 -14.84 -34.90 0.62
C LYS A 535 -14.34 -36.34 0.63
N THR A 536 -14.04 -36.89 -0.54
CA THR A 536 -13.59 -38.26 -0.67
C THR A 536 -12.16 -38.35 -1.22
N LYS A 537 -11.51 -39.50 -0.98
CA LYS A 537 -10.18 -39.80 -1.48
C LYS A 537 -10.18 -39.83 -3.01
N GLU A 538 -11.19 -40.48 -3.58
CA GLU A 538 -11.37 -40.64 -5.02
C GLU A 538 -11.52 -39.29 -5.72
N GLU A 539 -12.30 -38.34 -5.14
CA GLU A 539 -12.42 -36.98 -5.68
C GLU A 539 -11.08 -36.23 -5.69
N ARG A 540 -10.24 -36.43 -4.68
CA ARG A 540 -8.91 -35.84 -4.60
C ARG A 540 -7.97 -36.41 -5.65
N GLU A 541 -7.95 -37.73 -5.81
CA GLU A 541 -7.13 -38.44 -6.79
C GLU A 541 -7.50 -38.00 -8.21
N GLN A 542 -8.79 -37.95 -8.53
CA GLN A 542 -9.28 -37.47 -9.82
C GLN A 542 -8.91 -36.02 -10.07
N ALA A 543 -9.11 -35.13 -9.11
CA ALA A 543 -8.78 -33.69 -9.24
C ALA A 543 -7.27 -33.49 -9.44
N LEU A 544 -6.42 -34.24 -8.74
CA LEU A 544 -4.98 -34.17 -8.91
C LEU A 544 -4.57 -34.64 -10.31
N GLN A 545 -5.10 -35.75 -10.78
CA GLN A 545 -4.83 -36.28 -12.11
C GLN A 545 -5.26 -35.30 -13.22
N GLU A 546 -6.47 -34.77 -13.12
CA GLU A 546 -6.97 -33.75 -14.08
C GLU A 546 -6.09 -32.50 -14.10
N THR A 547 -5.61 -32.06 -12.92
CA THR A 547 -4.74 -30.89 -12.80
C THR A 547 -3.36 -31.13 -13.43
N ILE A 548 -2.75 -32.28 -13.16
CA ILE A 548 -1.46 -32.68 -13.78
C ILE A 548 -1.60 -32.75 -15.31
N LEU A 549 -2.65 -33.44 -15.82
CA LEU A 549 -2.90 -33.53 -17.24
C LEU A 549 -3.09 -32.17 -17.91
N ARG A 550 -3.81 -31.25 -17.24
CA ARG A 550 -4.07 -29.91 -17.77
C ARG A 550 -2.79 -29.07 -17.84
N VAL A 551 -1.99 -29.06 -16.78
CA VAL A 551 -0.74 -28.29 -16.75
C VAL A 551 0.26 -28.85 -17.76
N LYS A 552 0.43 -30.16 -17.82
CA LYS A 552 1.35 -30.81 -18.76
C LYS A 552 0.95 -30.63 -20.23
N SER A 553 -0.35 -30.77 -20.53
CA SER A 553 -0.86 -30.55 -21.89
C SER A 553 -0.59 -29.13 -22.36
N TYR A 554 -0.88 -28.15 -21.50
CA TYR A 554 -0.66 -26.74 -21.83
C TYR A 554 0.84 -26.42 -21.99
N SER A 555 1.69 -26.94 -21.12
CA SER A 555 3.15 -26.79 -21.24
C SER A 555 3.66 -27.30 -22.60
N ILE A 556 3.24 -28.51 -23.00
CA ILE A 556 3.63 -29.10 -24.28
C ILE A 556 3.11 -28.26 -25.46
N GLU A 557 1.85 -27.77 -25.40
CA GLU A 557 1.30 -26.88 -26.44
C GLU A 557 2.12 -25.58 -26.53
N HIS A 558 2.41 -24.95 -25.40
CA HIS A 558 3.17 -23.72 -25.33
C HIS A 558 4.62 -23.88 -25.83
N GLN A 559 5.28 -24.95 -25.43
CA GLN A 559 6.63 -25.27 -25.92
C GLN A 559 6.63 -25.59 -27.42
N THR A 560 5.59 -26.27 -27.91
CA THR A 560 5.46 -26.57 -29.35
C THR A 560 5.28 -25.30 -30.20
N MET A 561 4.54 -24.30 -29.68
CA MET A 561 4.33 -23.02 -30.38
C MET A 561 5.59 -22.16 -30.43
N ASN A 562 6.47 -22.28 -29.44
CA ASN A 562 7.68 -21.47 -29.31
C ASN A 562 8.95 -22.17 -29.79
N LEU A 563 8.85 -23.43 -30.26
CA LEU A 563 10.00 -24.20 -30.73
C LEU A 563 10.42 -23.76 -32.14
N ASP A 564 11.72 -23.58 -32.34
CA ASP A 564 12.26 -23.39 -33.68
C ASP A 564 12.03 -24.65 -34.52
N PRO A 565 11.36 -24.55 -35.69
CA PRO A 565 11.10 -25.71 -36.54
C PRO A 565 12.34 -26.50 -36.97
N THR A 566 13.53 -25.93 -36.84
CA THR A 566 14.80 -26.57 -37.18
C THR A 566 15.46 -27.30 -36.01
N ASP A 567 14.93 -27.13 -34.78
CA ASP A 567 15.44 -27.83 -33.59
C ASP A 567 14.90 -29.27 -33.51
N MET A 568 15.60 -30.18 -34.16
CA MET A 568 15.27 -31.61 -34.19
C MET A 568 15.35 -32.27 -32.80
N ARG A 569 16.20 -31.78 -31.90
CA ARG A 569 16.31 -32.34 -30.56
C ARG A 569 15.12 -31.92 -29.70
N GLY A 570 14.74 -30.66 -29.78
CA GLY A 570 13.54 -30.13 -29.11
C GLY A 570 12.27 -30.84 -29.60
N LEU A 571 12.14 -31.10 -30.92
CA LEU A 571 11.04 -31.86 -31.51
C LEU A 571 10.97 -33.31 -30.97
N GLN A 572 12.10 -33.99 -30.91
CA GLN A 572 12.16 -35.38 -30.36
C GLN A 572 11.75 -35.38 -28.87
N HIS A 573 12.24 -34.46 -28.08
CA HIS A 573 11.87 -34.31 -26.66
C HIS A 573 10.35 -34.08 -26.49
N LEU A 574 9.76 -33.18 -27.26
CA LEU A 574 8.32 -32.92 -27.21
C LEU A 574 7.46 -34.11 -27.66
N MET A 575 7.94 -34.93 -28.60
CA MET A 575 7.28 -36.17 -29.01
C MET A 575 7.29 -37.21 -27.87
N GLU A 576 8.39 -37.34 -27.15
CA GLU A 576 8.49 -38.20 -25.98
C GLU A 576 7.57 -37.74 -24.85
N GLU A 577 7.51 -36.45 -24.57
CA GLU A 577 6.63 -35.87 -23.56
C GLU A 577 5.14 -36.04 -23.94
N LYS A 578 4.76 -35.90 -25.19
CA LYS A 578 3.40 -36.25 -25.69
C LYS A 578 3.05 -37.71 -25.46
N ARG A 579 3.99 -38.62 -25.72
CA ARG A 579 3.77 -40.05 -25.49
C ARG A 579 3.61 -40.40 -24.01
N LYS A 580 4.38 -39.73 -23.14
CA LYS A 580 4.22 -39.83 -21.68
C LYS A 580 2.87 -39.31 -21.21
N LEU A 581 2.39 -38.20 -21.80
CA LEU A 581 1.07 -37.63 -21.49
C LEU A 581 -0.09 -38.59 -21.90
N GLU A 582 0.01 -39.29 -23.03
CA GLU A 582 -0.99 -40.28 -23.44
C GLU A 582 -1.03 -41.48 -22.45
N ASN A 583 0.12 -41.90 -21.95
CA ASN A 583 0.18 -42.95 -20.93
C ASN A 583 -0.43 -42.49 -19.58
N LEU A 584 -0.26 -41.22 -19.21
CA LEU A 584 -0.83 -40.57 -18.01
C LEU A 584 -2.36 -40.57 -18.01
N LYS A 585 -3.01 -40.47 -19.15
CA LYS A 585 -4.48 -40.51 -19.27
C LYS A 585 -5.07 -41.86 -18.84
N ASN A 586 -4.27 -42.93 -18.85
CA ASN A 586 -4.66 -44.29 -18.54
C ASN A 586 -4.18 -44.76 -17.16
N LEU A 587 -3.47 -43.95 -16.39
CA LEU A 587 -2.95 -44.27 -15.06
C LEU A 587 -3.84 -43.65 -13.97
N ASN A 588 -4.24 -44.46 -12.99
CA ASN A 588 -4.86 -43.97 -11.77
C ASN A 588 -3.78 -43.51 -10.78
N ILE A 589 -3.72 -42.25 -10.45
CA ILE A 589 -2.84 -41.70 -9.41
C ILE A 589 -3.50 -41.99 -8.08
N THR A 590 -2.87 -42.82 -7.23
CA THR A 590 -3.38 -43.18 -5.91
C THR A 590 -2.70 -42.35 -4.84
N ILE A 591 -3.48 -41.57 -4.06
CA ILE A 591 -2.98 -40.82 -2.88
C ILE A 591 -2.89 -41.83 -1.73
N GLN A 592 -1.69 -42.13 -1.24
CA GLN A 592 -1.46 -43.04 -0.10
C GLN A 592 -1.75 -42.39 1.25
#